data_ea664f9743a6d8a250a0209b3c07aea4
#
_entry.id   ea664f9743a6d8a250a0209b3c07aea4
#
_cell.length_a   1.000
_cell.length_b   1.000
_cell.length_c   1.000
_cell.angle_alpha   90.00
_cell.angle_beta   90.00
_cell.angle_gamma   90.00
#
_symmetry.space_group_name_H-M   'P 1'
#
loop_
_entity.id
_entity.type
_entity.pdbx_description
1 polymer ?
#
loop_
_entity_poly.entity_id
_entity_poly.type
_entity_poly.pdbx_seq_one_letter_code
_entity_poly.pdbx_strand_id
1 'polypeptide(L)'
;LANNIITILVWGSYFIFILYMLNVPKSGITIITTGLATGMGFAMKDLLENFFYGLSLMTGRIRIGDFIECDGIAGKVDSITYQSTQIVTNDGCVIAFLNSQLFTKNFKNLTRNHKYELIKVPIGVSYGTNVQEVRELLINSINQLIDTKKENSPNLIKAGSTVKVSFSDFGDSSVNLTLIRVTSG
;
A
#
# COMPACT_ATOMS: atom_id res chain seq x y z
N LEU A 1 12.36 17.06 -22.50
CA LEU A 1 10.94 16.69 -22.49
C LEU A 1 10.08 17.92 -22.83
N ALA A 2 10.20 19.05 -22.13
CA ALA A 2 9.44 20.29 -22.37
C ALA A 2 9.61 20.79 -23.81
N ASN A 3 10.84 20.77 -24.36
CA ASN A 3 11.12 21.21 -25.70
C ASN A 3 10.39 20.39 -26.78
N ASN A 4 10.28 19.07 -26.57
CA ASN A 4 9.56 18.19 -27.50
C ASN A 4 8.05 18.44 -27.47
N ILE A 5 7.48 18.71 -26.29
CA ILE A 5 6.06 19.05 -26.15
C ILE A 5 5.74 20.37 -26.86
N ILE A 6 6.57 21.39 -26.63
CA ILE A 6 6.42 22.70 -27.31
C ILE A 6 6.51 22.53 -28.83
N THR A 7 7.47 21.74 -29.31
CA THR A 7 7.62 21.46 -30.75
C THR A 7 6.38 20.80 -31.34
N ILE A 8 5.80 19.80 -30.66
CA ILE A 8 4.55 19.13 -31.09
C ILE A 8 3.38 20.12 -31.15
N LEU A 9 3.23 20.98 -30.14
CA LEU A 9 2.18 21.99 -30.11
C LEU A 9 2.33 23.03 -31.22
N VAL A 10 3.55 23.47 -31.49
CA VAL A 10 3.83 24.42 -32.56
C VAL A 10 3.52 23.81 -33.92
N TRP A 11 4.00 22.61 -34.20
CA TRP A 11 3.71 21.92 -35.46
C TRP A 11 2.24 21.57 -35.63
N GLY A 12 1.55 21.18 -34.54
CA GLY A 12 0.11 20.94 -34.56
C GLY A 12 -0.71 22.19 -34.86
N SER A 13 -0.38 23.34 -34.26
CA SER A 13 -1.02 24.62 -34.55
C SER A 13 -0.75 25.11 -35.95
N TYR A 14 0.50 24.92 -36.45
CA TYR A 14 0.88 25.25 -37.82
C TYR A 14 0.11 24.41 -38.84
N PHE A 15 -0.06 23.12 -38.57
CA PHE A 15 -0.88 22.22 -39.41
C PHE A 15 -2.35 22.71 -39.52
N ILE A 16 -2.98 23.07 -38.40
CA ILE A 16 -4.34 23.64 -38.38
C ILE A 16 -4.39 24.95 -39.18
N PHE A 17 -3.38 25.80 -39.03
CA PHE A 17 -3.28 27.06 -39.77
C PHE A 17 -3.20 26.83 -41.29
N ILE A 18 -2.42 25.84 -41.75
CA ILE A 18 -2.36 25.43 -43.16
C ILE A 18 -3.74 25.00 -43.69
N LEU A 19 -4.45 24.17 -42.93
CA LEU A 19 -5.79 23.72 -43.32
C LEU A 19 -6.78 24.90 -43.47
N TYR A 20 -6.65 25.90 -42.62
CA TYR A 20 -7.42 27.15 -42.75
C TYR A 20 -7.08 27.94 -44.00
N MET A 21 -5.79 28.06 -44.35
CA MET A 21 -5.31 28.75 -45.54
C MET A 21 -5.73 28.04 -46.83
N LEU A 22 -5.83 26.73 -46.84
CA LEU A 22 -6.30 25.91 -47.98
C LEU A 22 -7.82 25.97 -48.19
N ASN A 23 -8.55 26.84 -47.44
CA ASN A 23 -9.97 27.00 -47.54
C ASN A 23 -10.78 25.74 -47.28
N VAL A 24 -10.23 24.82 -46.42
CA VAL A 24 -10.95 23.63 -46.01
C VAL A 24 -12.22 24.05 -45.25
N PRO A 25 -13.38 23.46 -45.54
CA PRO A 25 -14.62 23.79 -44.84
C PRO A 25 -14.46 23.68 -43.32
N LYS A 26 -14.99 24.67 -42.57
CA LYS A 26 -14.85 24.69 -41.09
C LYS A 26 -15.35 23.39 -40.44
N SER A 27 -16.42 22.79 -41.01
CA SER A 27 -16.92 21.50 -40.58
C SER A 27 -15.85 20.37 -40.65
N GLY A 28 -15.08 20.33 -41.72
CA GLY A 28 -13.99 19.37 -41.93
C GLY A 28 -12.89 19.53 -40.88
N ILE A 29 -12.45 20.80 -40.66
CA ILE A 29 -11.46 21.10 -39.61
C ILE A 29 -11.95 20.70 -38.24
N THR A 30 -13.23 20.98 -37.91
CA THR A 30 -13.84 20.61 -36.64
C THR A 30 -13.84 19.09 -36.44
N ILE A 31 -14.22 18.32 -37.45
CA ILE A 31 -14.23 16.86 -37.37
C ILE A 31 -12.83 16.32 -37.10
N ILE A 32 -11.83 16.79 -37.84
CA ILE A 32 -10.44 16.34 -37.65
C ILE A 32 -9.91 16.70 -36.26
N THR A 33 -10.11 17.96 -35.83
CA THR A 33 -9.61 18.40 -34.51
C THR A 33 -10.33 17.71 -33.37
N THR A 34 -11.64 17.46 -33.46
CA THR A 34 -12.39 16.72 -32.45
C THR A 34 -11.92 15.27 -32.39
N GLY A 35 -11.74 14.61 -33.53
CA GLY A 35 -11.19 13.24 -33.55
C GLY A 35 -9.80 13.15 -32.92
N LEU A 36 -8.93 14.11 -33.27
CA LEU A 36 -7.59 14.16 -32.68
C LEU A 36 -7.61 14.43 -31.17
N ALA A 37 -8.42 15.40 -30.72
CA ALA A 37 -8.57 15.73 -29.31
C ALA A 37 -9.12 14.54 -28.51
N THR A 38 -10.11 13.84 -29.06
CA THR A 38 -10.68 12.64 -28.44
C THR A 38 -9.62 11.52 -28.33
N GLY A 39 -8.89 11.27 -29.43
CA GLY A 39 -7.82 10.28 -29.43
C GLY A 39 -6.70 10.60 -28.42
N MET A 40 -6.29 11.87 -28.33
CA MET A 40 -5.33 12.32 -27.30
C MET A 40 -5.88 12.15 -25.88
N GLY A 41 -7.16 12.49 -25.66
CA GLY A 41 -7.80 12.32 -24.37
C GLY A 41 -7.76 10.87 -23.90
N PHE A 42 -8.07 9.92 -24.79
CA PHE A 42 -7.98 8.49 -24.49
C PHE A 42 -6.53 8.04 -24.26
N ALA A 43 -5.57 8.51 -25.05
CA ALA A 43 -4.16 8.18 -24.87
C ALA A 43 -3.59 8.70 -23.53
N MET A 44 -4.10 9.83 -23.04
CA MET A 44 -3.66 10.43 -21.77
C MET A 44 -4.43 9.97 -20.56
N LYS A 45 -5.49 9.18 -20.73
CA LYS A 45 -6.39 8.75 -19.66
C LYS A 45 -5.62 8.18 -18.46
N ASP A 46 -4.76 7.20 -18.68
CA ASP A 46 -4.05 6.51 -17.61
C ASP A 46 -3.05 7.43 -16.88
N LEU A 47 -2.45 8.38 -17.60
CA LEU A 47 -1.56 9.38 -17.00
C LEU A 47 -2.33 10.31 -16.06
N LEU A 48 -3.47 10.82 -16.54
CA LEU A 48 -4.34 11.71 -15.74
C LEU A 48 -4.92 10.96 -14.54
N GLU A 49 -5.35 9.73 -14.73
CA GLU A 49 -5.87 8.89 -13.66
C GLU A 49 -4.83 8.68 -12.55
N ASN A 50 -3.62 8.27 -12.89
CA ASN A 50 -2.54 8.10 -11.93
C ASN A 50 -2.17 9.42 -11.22
N PHE A 51 -2.17 10.53 -11.95
CA PHE A 51 -1.88 11.85 -11.39
C PHE A 51 -2.93 12.24 -10.32
N PHE A 52 -4.21 12.16 -10.64
CA PHE A 52 -5.28 12.52 -9.70
C PHE A 52 -5.34 11.57 -8.51
N TYR A 53 -5.13 10.28 -8.72
CA TYR A 53 -5.06 9.33 -7.63
C TYR A 53 -3.81 9.56 -6.76
N GLY A 54 -2.67 9.93 -7.34
CA GLY A 54 -1.47 10.31 -6.59
C GLY A 54 -1.73 11.50 -5.66
N LEU A 55 -2.36 12.55 -6.17
CA LEU A 55 -2.78 13.68 -5.35
C LEU A 55 -3.74 13.25 -4.22
N SER A 56 -4.70 12.41 -4.53
CA SER A 56 -5.66 11.91 -3.55
C SER A 56 -5.00 11.02 -2.48
N LEU A 57 -4.03 10.21 -2.83
CA LEU A 57 -3.25 9.41 -1.88
C LEU A 57 -2.46 10.31 -0.92
N MET A 58 -1.81 11.36 -1.44
CA MET A 58 -1.03 12.33 -0.65
C MET A 58 -1.90 13.12 0.33
N THR A 59 -3.17 13.39 -0.01
CA THR A 59 -4.06 14.21 0.85
C THR A 59 -4.51 13.51 2.11
N GLY A 60 -4.02 12.32 2.38
CA GLY A 60 -4.21 11.75 3.70
C GLY A 60 -4.52 10.26 3.74
N ARG A 61 -4.52 9.52 2.62
CA ARG A 61 -4.71 8.06 2.67
C ARG A 61 -3.42 7.32 3.04
N ILE A 62 -2.27 7.78 2.51
CA ILE A 62 -0.95 7.19 2.72
C ILE A 62 0.04 8.33 2.96
N ARG A 63 1.03 8.09 3.81
CA ARG A 63 2.14 9.02 4.07
C ARG A 63 3.45 8.31 3.82
N ILE A 64 4.48 9.07 3.43
CA ILE A 64 5.84 8.56 3.39
C ILE A 64 6.22 8.09 4.80
N GLY A 65 6.74 6.87 4.87
CA GLY A 65 7.07 6.21 6.12
C GLY A 65 5.99 5.27 6.67
N ASP A 66 4.75 5.31 6.13
CA ASP A 66 3.71 4.34 6.49
C ASP A 66 4.11 2.93 6.04
N PHE A 67 3.74 1.92 6.83
CA PHE A 67 3.87 0.52 6.44
C PHE A 67 2.53 0.03 5.89
N ILE A 68 2.51 -0.37 4.62
CA ILE A 68 1.29 -0.77 3.92
C ILE A 68 1.42 -2.18 3.36
N GLU A 69 0.29 -2.87 3.26
CA GLU A 69 0.16 -4.17 2.58
C GLU A 69 -0.87 -4.04 1.45
N CYS A 70 -0.47 -4.34 0.23
CA CYS A 70 -1.32 -4.35 -0.95
C CYS A 70 -1.01 -5.58 -1.81
N ASP A 71 -2.02 -6.33 -2.23
CA ASP A 71 -1.88 -7.57 -3.02
C ASP A 71 -0.93 -8.61 -2.39
N GLY A 72 -0.89 -8.70 -1.06
CA GLY A 72 0.01 -9.61 -0.35
C GLY A 72 1.46 -9.13 -0.26
N ILE A 73 1.78 -7.96 -0.80
CA ILE A 73 3.09 -7.33 -0.71
C ILE A 73 3.03 -6.29 0.39
N ALA A 74 3.89 -6.45 1.40
CA ALA A 74 3.99 -5.54 2.52
C ALA A 74 5.33 -4.79 2.48
N GLY A 75 5.29 -3.49 2.79
CA GLY A 75 6.50 -2.68 2.81
C GLY A 75 6.26 -1.26 3.30
N LYS A 76 7.36 -0.56 3.55
CA LYS A 76 7.37 0.83 3.99
C LYS A 76 7.31 1.75 2.77
N VAL A 77 6.41 2.73 2.79
CA VAL A 77 6.31 3.76 1.75
C VAL A 77 7.56 4.64 1.78
N ASP A 78 8.32 4.60 0.71
CA ASP A 78 9.54 5.39 0.53
C ASP A 78 9.25 6.72 -0.14
N SER A 79 8.51 6.68 -1.26
CA SER A 79 8.19 7.88 -2.01
C SER A 79 6.82 7.77 -2.70
N ILE A 80 6.17 8.92 -2.88
CA ILE A 80 4.92 9.05 -3.62
C ILE A 80 5.15 10.06 -4.72
N THR A 81 5.08 9.61 -5.96
CA THR A 81 5.23 10.47 -7.15
C THR A 81 3.87 10.71 -7.80
N TYR A 82 3.84 11.53 -8.84
CA TYR A 82 2.62 11.80 -9.60
C TYR A 82 2.06 10.57 -10.34
N GLN A 83 2.87 9.55 -10.58
CA GLN A 83 2.47 8.35 -11.34
C GLN A 83 2.44 7.09 -10.48
N SER A 84 3.33 6.97 -9.51
CA SER A 84 3.52 5.75 -8.73
C SER A 84 3.89 6.04 -7.28
N THR A 85 3.56 5.10 -6.42
CA THR A 85 4.01 5.03 -5.02
C THR A 85 5.01 3.90 -4.89
N GLN A 86 6.20 4.19 -4.38
CA GLN A 86 7.25 3.21 -4.15
C GLN A 86 7.23 2.74 -2.71
N ILE A 87 7.33 1.43 -2.52
CA ILE A 87 7.47 0.80 -1.22
C ILE A 87 8.76 -0.01 -1.16
N VAL A 88 9.39 -0.05 0.01
CA VAL A 88 10.54 -0.91 0.31
C VAL A 88 10.04 -2.06 1.17
N THR A 89 10.18 -3.28 0.66
CA THR A 89 9.82 -4.50 1.40
C THR A 89 10.86 -4.81 2.48
N ASN A 90 10.51 -5.72 3.40
CA ASN A 90 11.44 -6.17 4.44
C ASN A 90 12.71 -6.83 3.88
N ASP A 91 12.64 -7.39 2.68
CA ASP A 91 13.79 -7.99 1.96
C ASP A 91 14.66 -6.93 1.25
N GLY A 92 14.34 -5.64 1.42
CA GLY A 92 15.06 -4.54 0.79
C GLY A 92 14.72 -4.31 -0.68
N CYS A 93 13.73 -5.01 -1.24
CA CYS A 93 13.28 -4.79 -2.61
C CYS A 93 12.43 -3.53 -2.71
N VAL A 94 12.63 -2.73 -3.76
CA VAL A 94 11.79 -1.58 -4.08
C VAL A 94 10.72 -1.99 -5.09
N ILE A 95 9.46 -1.81 -4.73
CA ILE A 95 8.32 -2.12 -5.59
C ILE A 95 7.54 -0.82 -5.84
N ALA A 96 7.28 -0.53 -7.11
CA ALA A 96 6.50 0.62 -7.54
C ALA A 96 5.07 0.17 -7.92
N PHE A 97 4.09 0.67 -7.19
CA PHE A 97 2.68 0.53 -7.54
C PHE A 97 2.22 1.76 -8.30
N LEU A 98 1.48 1.59 -9.38
CA LEU A 98 0.77 2.71 -10.00
C LEU A 98 -0.24 3.29 -9.00
N ASN A 99 -0.36 4.61 -8.94
CA ASN A 99 -1.26 5.26 -8.00
C ASN A 99 -2.72 4.83 -8.19
N SER A 100 -3.13 4.55 -9.44
CA SER A 100 -4.44 4.00 -9.76
C SER A 100 -4.67 2.63 -9.13
N GLN A 101 -3.67 1.77 -9.11
CA GLN A 101 -3.75 0.45 -8.49
C GLN A 101 -3.93 0.54 -6.98
N LEU A 102 -3.12 1.38 -6.31
CA LEU A 102 -3.26 1.60 -4.86
C LEU A 102 -4.57 2.26 -4.48
N PHE A 103 -5.09 3.16 -5.31
CA PHE A 103 -6.33 3.85 -5.01
C PHE A 103 -7.57 2.98 -5.19
N THR A 104 -7.59 2.14 -6.25
CA THR A 104 -8.74 1.30 -6.61
C THR A 104 -8.77 -0.03 -5.86
N LYS A 105 -7.61 -0.53 -5.41
CA LYS A 105 -7.50 -1.75 -4.63
C LYS A 105 -7.62 -1.51 -3.13
N ASN A 106 -8.00 -2.55 -2.42
CA ASN A 106 -7.95 -2.53 -0.96
C ASN A 106 -6.49 -2.69 -0.50
N PHE A 107 -6.01 -1.74 0.26
CA PHE A 107 -4.73 -1.84 0.96
C PHE A 107 -4.93 -1.72 2.46
N LYS A 108 -4.08 -2.36 3.23
CA LYS A 108 -4.03 -2.21 4.69
C LYS A 108 -2.91 -1.22 5.02
N ASN A 109 -3.22 -0.18 5.80
CA ASN A 109 -2.21 0.67 6.39
C ASN A 109 -2.00 0.24 7.85
N LEU A 110 -0.84 -0.32 8.13
CA LEU A 110 -0.52 -0.94 9.42
C LEU A 110 -0.02 0.07 10.46
N THR A 111 0.39 1.27 10.02
CA THR A 111 1.02 2.28 10.90
C THR A 111 0.10 3.45 11.26
N ARG A 112 -0.91 3.73 10.42
CA ARG A 112 -1.64 5.01 10.49
C ARG A 112 -2.45 5.24 11.75
N ASN A 113 -3.08 4.21 12.27
CA ASN A 113 -3.99 4.34 13.43
C ASN A 113 -3.42 3.78 14.72
N HIS A 114 -2.38 2.96 14.64
CA HIS A 114 -1.80 2.30 15.81
C HIS A 114 -0.29 2.25 15.69
N LYS A 115 0.40 2.76 16.71
CA LYS A 115 1.84 2.54 16.91
C LYS A 115 2.16 1.06 17.25
N TYR A 116 1.13 0.20 17.23
CA TYR A 116 1.24 -1.15 17.77
C TYR A 116 0.65 -2.15 16.77
N GLU A 117 1.38 -3.21 16.54
CA GLU A 117 0.98 -4.34 15.70
C GLU A 117 0.48 -5.50 16.56
N LEU A 118 -0.52 -6.22 16.04
CA LEU A 118 -1.05 -7.41 16.67
C LEU A 118 -0.33 -8.64 16.13
N ILE A 119 0.62 -9.17 16.89
CA ILE A 119 1.33 -10.40 16.53
C ILE A 119 0.48 -11.61 16.92
N LYS A 120 0.26 -12.51 15.94
CA LYS A 120 -0.40 -13.81 16.14
C LYS A 120 0.61 -14.90 15.84
N VAL A 121 0.87 -15.74 16.84
CA VAL A 121 1.76 -16.89 16.71
C VAL A 121 0.94 -18.16 16.86
N PRO A 122 0.81 -18.99 15.82
CA PRO A 122 0.17 -20.29 15.93
C PRO A 122 1.09 -21.27 16.67
N ILE A 123 0.54 -22.03 17.60
CA ILE A 123 1.24 -23.03 18.41
C ILE A 123 0.42 -24.31 18.41
N GLY A 124 0.98 -25.41 17.93
CA GLY A 124 0.36 -26.72 18.00
C GLY A 124 0.80 -27.48 19.24
N VAL A 125 -0.15 -28.04 19.99
CA VAL A 125 0.09 -28.91 21.14
C VAL A 125 -0.51 -30.31 20.89
N SER A 126 0.15 -31.35 21.39
CA SER A 126 -0.30 -32.73 21.20
C SER A 126 -1.69 -32.99 21.83
N TYR A 127 -2.47 -33.83 21.19
CA TYR A 127 -3.72 -34.30 21.79
C TYR A 127 -3.46 -34.97 23.14
N GLY A 128 -4.35 -34.74 24.11
CA GLY A 128 -4.22 -35.25 25.48
C GLY A 128 -3.41 -34.33 26.41
N THR A 129 -2.79 -33.28 25.91
CA THR A 129 -2.11 -32.28 26.74
C THR A 129 -3.16 -31.41 27.46
N ASN A 130 -2.91 -31.09 28.73
CA ASN A 130 -3.74 -30.12 29.45
C ASN A 130 -3.56 -28.71 28.88
N VAL A 131 -4.50 -28.29 28.05
CA VAL A 131 -4.45 -26.99 27.34
C VAL A 131 -4.36 -25.81 28.32
N GLN A 132 -4.95 -25.97 29.53
CA GLN A 132 -4.92 -24.91 30.54
C GLN A 132 -3.51 -24.71 31.12
N GLU A 133 -2.79 -25.80 31.40
CA GLU A 133 -1.40 -25.74 31.87
C GLU A 133 -0.47 -25.15 30.82
N VAL A 134 -0.62 -25.55 29.54
CA VAL A 134 0.16 -25.00 28.43
C VAL A 134 -0.10 -23.50 28.27
N ARG A 135 -1.37 -23.10 28.40
CA ARG A 135 -1.75 -21.69 28.32
C ARG A 135 -1.04 -20.84 29.40
N GLU A 136 -1.07 -21.33 30.64
CA GLU A 136 -0.42 -20.65 31.77
C GLU A 136 1.11 -20.60 31.60
N LEU A 137 1.72 -21.70 31.17
CA LEU A 137 3.16 -21.75 30.86
C LEU A 137 3.54 -20.75 29.77
N LEU A 138 2.79 -20.66 28.68
CA LEU A 138 3.04 -19.72 27.59
C LEU A 138 2.92 -18.27 28.06
N ILE A 139 1.85 -17.96 28.80
CA ILE A 139 1.65 -16.61 29.34
C ILE A 139 2.79 -16.22 30.28
N ASN A 140 3.18 -17.10 31.19
CA ASN A 140 4.26 -16.84 32.15
C ASN A 140 5.61 -16.68 31.46
N SER A 141 5.95 -17.58 30.53
CA SER A 141 7.21 -17.52 29.78
C SER A 141 7.34 -16.22 28.98
N ILE A 142 6.26 -15.79 28.33
CA ILE A 142 6.27 -14.56 27.55
C ILE A 142 6.32 -13.33 28.46
N ASN A 143 5.61 -13.32 29.57
CA ASN A 143 5.71 -12.22 30.53
C ASN A 143 7.12 -12.06 31.09
N GLN A 144 7.81 -13.16 31.39
CA GLN A 144 9.22 -13.14 31.80
C GLN A 144 10.12 -12.55 30.72
N LEU A 145 9.95 -12.97 29.46
CA LEU A 145 10.69 -12.43 28.32
C LEU A 145 10.40 -10.92 28.10
N ILE A 146 9.17 -10.50 28.37
CA ILE A 146 8.76 -9.10 28.29
C ILE A 146 9.48 -8.26 29.33
N ASP A 147 9.49 -8.73 30.57
CA ASP A 147 10.12 -8.00 31.68
C ASP A 147 11.63 -7.85 31.44
N THR A 148 12.30 -8.90 30.95
CA THR A 148 13.72 -8.87 30.59
C THR A 148 14.01 -7.90 29.41
N LYS A 149 13.12 -7.84 28.39
CA LYS A 149 13.28 -6.92 27.26
C LYS A 149 12.89 -5.50 27.58
N LYS A 150 11.96 -5.29 28.50
CA LYS A 150 11.53 -3.95 28.94
C LYS A 150 12.67 -3.18 29.62
N GLU A 151 13.54 -3.90 30.29
CA GLU A 151 14.78 -3.37 30.89
C GLU A 151 15.75 -2.85 29.83
N ASN A 152 15.83 -3.51 28.67
CA ASN A 152 16.76 -3.19 27.59
C ASN A 152 16.17 -2.26 26.48
N SER A 153 14.85 -2.17 26.35
CA SER A 153 14.19 -1.39 25.29
C SER A 153 12.73 -1.02 25.66
N PRO A 154 12.53 0.04 26.45
CA PRO A 154 11.20 0.37 27.03
C PRO A 154 10.13 0.76 26.01
N ASN A 155 10.50 1.13 24.79
CA ASN A 155 9.57 1.64 23.77
C ASN A 155 8.96 0.54 22.86
N LEU A 156 9.45 -0.71 22.95
CA LEU A 156 9.00 -1.81 22.08
C LEU A 156 7.68 -2.45 22.51
N ILE A 157 7.17 -2.15 23.69
CA ILE A 157 6.05 -2.83 24.28
C ILE A 157 5.05 -1.82 24.83
N LYS A 158 3.80 -1.92 24.37
CA LYS A 158 2.72 -1.10 24.93
C LYS A 158 2.56 -1.39 26.42
N ALA A 159 2.67 -0.37 27.26
CA ALA A 159 2.37 -0.50 28.69
C ALA A 159 0.92 -1.01 28.85
N GLY A 160 0.75 -2.12 29.60
CA GLY A 160 -0.56 -2.75 29.81
C GLY A 160 -1.01 -3.71 28.71
N SER A 161 -0.15 -4.07 27.73
CA SER A 161 -0.50 -5.13 26.77
C SER A 161 -0.53 -6.50 27.46
N THR A 162 -1.68 -7.14 27.42
CA THR A 162 -1.86 -8.50 27.92
C THR A 162 -1.57 -9.51 26.81
N VAL A 163 -0.82 -10.54 27.15
CA VAL A 163 -0.68 -11.74 26.33
C VAL A 163 -1.94 -12.56 26.44
N LYS A 164 -2.57 -12.89 25.31
CA LYS A 164 -3.76 -13.71 25.26
C LYS A 164 -3.47 -14.97 24.45
N VAL A 165 -3.78 -16.14 25.01
CA VAL A 165 -3.73 -17.41 24.30
C VAL A 165 -5.16 -17.88 24.09
N SER A 166 -5.55 -18.12 22.84
CA SER A 166 -6.88 -18.61 22.48
C SER A 166 -6.77 -19.91 21.69
N PHE A 167 -7.76 -20.78 21.84
CA PHE A 167 -7.95 -21.93 20.96
C PHE A 167 -8.24 -21.43 19.54
N SER A 168 -7.65 -22.06 18.54
CA SER A 168 -7.83 -21.74 17.13
C SER A 168 -8.67 -22.80 16.42
N ASP A 169 -8.15 -24.00 16.33
CA ASP A 169 -8.78 -25.13 15.66
C ASP A 169 -8.15 -26.47 16.08
N PHE A 170 -8.70 -27.58 15.59
CA PHE A 170 -8.11 -28.90 15.70
C PHE A 170 -7.34 -29.22 14.42
N GLY A 171 -6.04 -29.44 14.53
CA GLY A 171 -5.21 -29.94 13.44
C GLY A 171 -5.23 -31.47 13.34
N ASP A 172 -4.64 -32.04 12.29
CA ASP A 172 -4.63 -33.50 12.07
C ASP A 172 -3.97 -34.29 13.22
N SER A 173 -2.99 -33.70 13.91
CA SER A 173 -2.25 -34.33 15.01
C SER A 173 -2.01 -33.37 16.18
N SER A 174 -2.68 -32.23 16.22
CA SER A 174 -2.46 -31.19 17.23
C SER A 174 -3.70 -30.40 17.53
N VAL A 175 -3.76 -29.86 18.75
CA VAL A 175 -4.68 -28.78 19.12
C VAL A 175 -3.97 -27.46 18.85
N ASN A 176 -4.52 -26.65 17.97
CA ASN A 176 -3.90 -25.38 17.57
C ASN A 176 -4.36 -24.25 18.49
N LEU A 177 -3.39 -23.61 19.11
CA LEU A 177 -3.57 -22.42 19.93
C LEU A 177 -3.00 -21.21 19.19
N THR A 178 -3.63 -20.06 19.31
CA THR A 178 -3.08 -18.81 18.80
C THR A 178 -2.71 -17.91 19.96
N LEU A 179 -1.45 -17.58 20.04
CA LEU A 179 -0.94 -16.57 20.95
C LEU A 179 -1.08 -15.20 20.27
N ILE A 180 -1.74 -14.29 20.96
CA ILE A 180 -2.03 -12.94 20.47
C ILE A 180 -1.36 -11.94 21.40
N ARG A 181 -0.60 -11.02 20.82
CA ARG A 181 0.04 -9.96 21.56
C ARG A 181 0.06 -8.66 20.75
N VAL A 182 -0.04 -7.54 21.45
CA VAL A 182 0.12 -6.19 20.89
C VAL A 182 1.54 -5.71 21.16
N THR A 183 2.29 -5.38 20.10
CA THR A 183 3.65 -4.82 20.18
C THR A 183 3.71 -3.50 19.43
N SER A 184 4.72 -2.66 19.72
CA SER A 184 5.04 -1.50 18.89
C SER A 184 5.68 -1.96 17.58
N GLY A 185 5.15 -1.54 16.43
CA GLY A 185 5.77 -1.72 15.13
C GLY A 185 6.96 -0.80 14.90
#